data_99976e5afbe25fd0df14d4b79b3392c2
#
_entry.id   99976e5afbe25fd0df14d4b79b3392c2
#
_cell.length_a   1.000
_cell.length_b   1.000
_cell.length_c   1.000
_cell.angle_alpha   90.00
_cell.angle_beta   90.00
_cell.angle_gamma   90.00
#
_symmetry.space_group_name_H-M   'P 1'
#
loop_
_entity.id
_entity.type
_entity.pdbx_description
1 polymer ?
#
loop_
_entity_poly.entity_id
_entity_poly.type
_entity_poly.pdbx_seq_one_letter_code
_entity_poly.pdbx_strand_id
1 'polypeptide(L)'
;MTPKRRDDGATRSGAVLIDRVYDRRLGRFEDEEDDSQIEGNFYLDGEEADPPGGDRPDAITAVVGAVFEAATTPDLRRRLRHSQAICAILHVPTTAWVMPVSLYFRSTFGERWLQQTRHGPNPGERGFSTSSASVSLALSGGQSVVGIAADLGLLPRSMIGAADMTIRLAVPNGAVLKTAIGRFAKRKVANVDDFIAADLDLPDLVAAFRPGAGPARILQRLTAAAAALRVLDDLNQEATPCSS
;
A
#
# COMPACT_ATOMS: atom_id res chain seq x y z
N MET A 1 22.91 49.23 41.37
CA MET A 1 24.03 48.40 40.91
C MET A 1 23.51 47.48 39.82
N THR A 2 23.68 47.90 38.57
CA THR A 2 23.60 47.05 37.38
C THR A 2 24.94 46.37 37.17
N PRO A 3 24.99 45.14 36.63
CA PRO A 3 25.54 45.00 35.30
C PRO A 3 24.83 43.97 34.43
N LYS A 4 24.71 44.28 33.21
CA LYS A 4 25.51 43.94 32.02
C LYS A 4 24.95 42.77 31.19
N ARG A 5 24.43 43.21 30.06
CA ARG A 5 24.16 42.39 28.85
C ARG A 5 25.36 41.50 28.47
N ARG A 6 25.04 40.31 27.94
CA ARG A 6 25.85 39.69 26.90
C ARG A 6 24.91 39.09 25.85
N ASP A 7 25.03 39.63 24.66
CA ASP A 7 24.65 39.07 23.40
C ASP A 7 25.53 37.85 23.08
N ASP A 8 25.07 37.04 22.20
CA ASP A 8 25.73 36.33 21.11
C ASP A 8 25.36 34.87 21.00
N GLY A 9 24.91 34.51 19.78
CA GLY A 9 24.97 33.15 19.31
C GLY A 9 23.88 32.74 18.37
N ALA A 10 23.68 33.45 17.28
CA ALA A 10 22.91 32.95 16.14
C ALA A 10 23.67 31.82 15.45
N THR A 11 23.20 30.61 15.54
CA THR A 11 23.68 29.49 14.72
C THR A 11 22.79 29.36 13.49
N ARG A 12 23.32 29.83 12.36
CA ARG A 12 22.77 29.64 11.02
C ARG A 12 22.84 28.14 10.66
N SER A 13 21.68 27.55 10.41
CA SER A 13 21.57 26.26 9.75
C SER A 13 21.91 26.43 8.27
N GLY A 14 23.04 25.87 7.85
CA GLY A 14 23.48 25.89 6.45
C GLY A 14 22.67 24.88 5.63
N ALA A 15 21.84 25.40 4.74
CA ALA A 15 21.29 24.63 3.64
C ALA A 15 22.41 24.40 2.61
N VAL A 16 22.78 23.12 2.39
CA VAL A 16 23.68 22.74 1.31
C VAL A 16 22.89 22.76 0.01
N LEU A 17 23.08 23.82 -0.76
CA LEU A 17 22.65 23.87 -2.17
C LEU A 17 23.63 23.00 -2.98
N ILE A 18 23.15 21.90 -3.52
CA ILE A 18 23.88 21.13 -4.53
C ILE A 18 23.60 21.80 -5.88
N ASP A 19 24.52 22.65 -6.27
CA ASP A 19 24.58 23.27 -7.60
C ASP A 19 25.02 22.20 -8.60
N ARG A 20 24.07 21.67 -9.39
CA ARG A 20 24.38 20.87 -10.57
C ARG A 20 24.65 21.80 -11.73
N VAL A 21 25.94 22.10 -11.94
CA VAL A 21 26.43 22.72 -13.18
C VAL A 21 26.22 21.70 -14.31
N TYR A 22 25.26 21.98 -15.19
CA TYR A 22 25.11 21.29 -16.45
C TYR A 22 26.11 21.90 -17.46
N ASP A 23 27.18 21.15 -17.74
CA ASP A 23 28.15 21.51 -18.73
C ASP A 23 27.58 21.32 -20.14
N ARG A 24 27.35 22.43 -20.82
CA ARG A 24 26.85 22.54 -22.19
C ARG A 24 28.01 22.46 -23.19
N ARG A 25 28.69 21.33 -23.25
CA ARG A 25 29.63 21.06 -24.35
C ARG A 25 29.89 19.56 -24.44
N LEU A 26 29.17 18.92 -25.33
CA LEU A 26 29.61 17.74 -26.10
C LEU A 26 28.38 17.25 -26.86
N GLY A 27 28.33 17.57 -28.10
CA GLY A 27 28.72 16.61 -29.11
C GLY A 27 27.47 16.07 -29.79
N ARG A 28 27.14 16.74 -30.88
CA ARG A 28 26.37 16.27 -32.03
C ARG A 28 26.69 14.81 -32.29
N PHE A 29 25.71 13.90 -32.17
CA PHE A 29 25.77 12.60 -32.83
C PHE A 29 25.11 12.73 -34.18
N GLU A 30 25.88 12.35 -35.19
CA GLU A 30 25.46 12.29 -36.58
C GLU A 30 24.51 11.10 -36.78
N ASP A 31 23.48 11.39 -37.57
CA ASP A 31 22.46 10.42 -37.99
C ASP A 31 23.08 9.34 -38.88
N GLU A 32 23.07 8.11 -38.46
CA GLU A 32 23.08 6.97 -39.39
C GLU A 32 21.65 6.43 -39.46
N GLU A 33 21.03 6.73 -40.58
CA GLU A 33 19.80 6.15 -41.05
C GLU A 33 20.00 4.64 -41.24
N ASP A 34 19.43 3.80 -40.40
CA ASP A 34 19.21 2.40 -40.73
C ASP A 34 17.71 2.12 -40.76
N ASP A 35 17.23 2.13 -42.01
CA ASP A 35 15.88 1.82 -42.43
C ASP A 35 15.64 0.31 -42.28
N SER A 36 15.20 -0.15 -41.13
CA SER A 36 14.56 -1.45 -41.00
C SER A 36 13.12 -1.28 -40.52
N GLN A 37 12.24 -1.26 -41.52
CA GLN A 37 10.79 -1.34 -41.38
C GLN A 37 10.40 -2.54 -40.52
N ILE A 38 10.06 -2.28 -39.24
CA ILE A 38 9.20 -3.16 -38.47
C ILE A 38 7.81 -2.53 -38.47
N GLU A 39 7.01 -2.86 -39.50
CA GLU A 39 5.58 -2.64 -39.48
C GLU A 39 4.94 -3.51 -38.38
N GLY A 40 5.08 -3.06 -37.12
CA GLY A 40 4.25 -3.48 -36.01
C GLY A 40 3.00 -2.62 -36.01
N ASN A 41 1.93 -3.15 -36.57
CA ASN A 41 0.60 -2.53 -36.60
C ASN A 41 0.07 -2.41 -35.14
N PHE A 42 0.55 -1.41 -34.42
CA PHE A 42 0.02 -1.01 -33.13
C PHE A 42 -1.27 -0.22 -33.41
N TYR A 43 -2.39 -0.93 -33.44
CA TYR A 43 -3.69 -0.28 -33.29
C TYR A 43 -3.69 0.39 -31.92
N LEU A 44 -3.33 1.65 -31.90
CA LEU A 44 -3.71 2.58 -30.84
C LEU A 44 -5.23 2.78 -31.00
N ASP A 45 -6.00 1.91 -30.34
CA ASP A 45 -7.37 2.25 -30.01
C ASP A 45 -7.30 3.59 -29.28
N GLY A 46 -7.82 4.62 -29.93
CA GLY A 46 -7.92 5.98 -29.40
C GLY A 46 -8.81 5.97 -28.16
N GLU A 47 -8.25 5.58 -27.00
CA GLU A 47 -8.86 5.86 -25.71
C GLU A 47 -8.76 7.39 -25.54
N GLU A 48 -9.89 8.07 -25.77
CA GLU A 48 -10.07 9.45 -25.33
C GLU A 48 -9.57 9.55 -23.88
N ALA A 49 -8.48 10.26 -23.67
CA ALA A 49 -7.98 10.54 -22.35
C ALA A 49 -9.04 11.36 -21.60
N ASP A 50 -9.77 10.69 -20.71
CA ASP A 50 -10.67 11.37 -19.79
C ASP A 50 -9.92 12.50 -19.07
N PRO A 51 -10.51 13.69 -18.93
CA PRO A 51 -9.87 14.84 -18.33
C PRO A 51 -9.42 14.51 -16.89
N PRO A 52 -8.24 14.95 -16.46
CA PRO A 52 -7.75 14.78 -15.10
C PRO A 52 -8.61 15.63 -14.15
N GLY A 53 -9.48 15.04 -13.35
CA GLY A 53 -10.25 15.82 -12.38
C GLY A 53 -11.59 15.25 -11.93
N GLY A 54 -11.81 13.95 -12.01
CA GLY A 54 -12.95 13.33 -11.37
C GLY A 54 -12.50 12.54 -10.13
N ASP A 55 -13.35 12.52 -9.11
CA ASP A 55 -13.25 11.81 -7.83
C ASP A 55 -13.02 10.28 -7.99
N ARG A 56 -11.88 9.93 -8.61
CA ARG A 56 -11.44 8.54 -8.80
C ARG A 56 -10.61 8.13 -7.59
N PRO A 57 -10.91 7.01 -6.95
CA PRO A 57 -10.05 6.49 -5.91
C PRO A 57 -8.66 6.20 -6.52
N ASP A 58 -7.60 6.50 -5.76
CA ASP A 58 -6.27 6.02 -6.14
C ASP A 58 -6.21 4.48 -6.14
N ALA A 59 -5.17 3.92 -6.75
CA ALA A 59 -5.02 2.48 -6.92
C ALA A 59 -5.03 1.72 -5.58
N ILE A 60 -4.35 2.27 -4.57
CA ILE A 60 -4.28 1.67 -3.23
C ILE A 60 -5.67 1.63 -2.61
N THR A 61 -6.37 2.76 -2.60
CA THR A 61 -7.74 2.86 -2.06
C THR A 61 -8.72 1.95 -2.79
N ALA A 62 -8.58 1.79 -4.11
CA ALA A 62 -9.43 0.89 -4.89
C ALA A 62 -9.21 -0.58 -4.52
N VAL A 63 -7.95 -1.02 -4.42
CA VAL A 63 -7.61 -2.42 -4.09
C VAL A 63 -7.90 -2.72 -2.62
N VAL A 64 -7.34 -1.93 -1.69
CA VAL A 64 -7.50 -2.15 -0.25
C VAL A 64 -8.97 -2.03 0.16
N GLY A 65 -9.69 -1.06 -0.40
CA GLY A 65 -11.12 -0.89 -0.15
C GLY A 65 -11.95 -2.08 -0.59
N ALA A 66 -11.67 -2.66 -1.77
CA ALA A 66 -12.38 -3.85 -2.25
C ALA A 66 -12.09 -5.07 -1.37
N VAL A 67 -10.83 -5.27 -0.96
CA VAL A 67 -10.43 -6.35 -0.04
C VAL A 67 -11.09 -6.17 1.33
N PHE A 68 -11.07 -4.96 1.88
CA PHE A 68 -11.68 -4.67 3.18
C PHE A 68 -13.20 -4.91 3.17
N GLU A 69 -13.87 -4.51 2.10
CA GLU A 69 -15.30 -4.76 1.96
C GLU A 69 -15.65 -6.24 1.81
N ALA A 70 -14.82 -7.00 1.08
CA ALA A 70 -15.00 -8.45 0.96
C ALA A 70 -14.80 -9.18 2.30
N ALA A 71 -13.90 -8.66 3.16
CA ALA A 71 -13.61 -9.22 4.48
C ALA A 71 -14.59 -8.77 5.57
N THR A 72 -15.49 -7.80 5.28
CA THR A 72 -16.34 -7.19 6.32
C THR A 72 -17.81 -7.13 5.90
N THR A 73 -18.71 -7.36 6.86
CA THR A 73 -20.14 -7.12 6.65
C THR A 73 -20.49 -5.63 6.81
N PRO A 74 -21.62 -5.17 6.26
CA PRO A 74 -22.09 -3.78 6.48
C PRO A 74 -22.26 -3.45 7.96
N ASP A 75 -22.74 -4.41 8.79
CA ASP A 75 -22.92 -4.21 10.23
C ASP A 75 -21.60 -4.08 10.96
N LEU A 76 -20.58 -4.87 10.57
CA LEU A 76 -19.25 -4.74 11.12
C LEU A 76 -18.64 -3.37 10.80
N ARG A 77 -18.78 -2.90 9.57
CA ARG A 77 -18.33 -1.56 9.17
C ARG A 77 -19.09 -0.44 9.92
N ARG A 78 -20.40 -0.64 10.21
CA ARG A 78 -21.17 0.28 11.03
C ARG A 78 -20.63 0.31 12.47
N ARG A 79 -20.35 -0.85 13.07
CA ARG A 79 -19.71 -0.93 14.40
C ARG A 79 -18.39 -0.20 14.44
N LEU A 80 -17.52 -0.41 13.47
CA LEU A 80 -16.23 0.28 13.36
C LEU A 80 -16.38 1.82 13.28
N ARG A 81 -17.50 2.33 12.71
CA ARG A 81 -17.73 3.79 12.61
C ARG A 81 -18.30 4.40 13.87
N HIS A 82 -19.15 3.68 14.60
CA HIS A 82 -19.99 4.30 15.62
C HIS A 82 -19.72 3.81 17.05
N SER A 83 -19.18 2.62 17.23
CA SER A 83 -18.88 2.12 18.59
C SER A 83 -17.64 2.80 19.17
N GLN A 84 -17.62 2.89 20.52
CA GLN A 84 -16.51 3.44 21.30
C GLN A 84 -15.86 2.34 22.11
N ALA A 85 -14.62 2.57 22.53
CA ALA A 85 -13.84 1.67 23.37
C ALA A 85 -13.74 0.22 22.80
N ILE A 86 -13.66 0.09 21.47
CA ILE A 86 -13.48 -1.22 20.83
C ILE A 86 -12.00 -1.47 20.50
N CYS A 87 -11.58 -2.72 20.70
CA CYS A 87 -10.30 -3.21 20.23
C CYS A 87 -10.50 -4.09 18.99
N ALA A 88 -9.99 -3.64 17.84
CA ALA A 88 -10.06 -4.37 16.58
C ALA A 88 -8.65 -4.83 16.15
N ILE A 89 -8.56 -6.02 15.56
CA ILE A 89 -7.33 -6.51 14.95
C ILE A 89 -7.59 -6.72 13.46
N LEU A 90 -6.72 -6.13 12.62
CA LEU A 90 -6.66 -6.36 11.18
C LEU A 90 -5.45 -7.23 10.87
N HIS A 91 -5.70 -8.48 10.52
CA HIS A 91 -4.67 -9.39 10.04
C HIS A 91 -4.55 -9.23 8.53
N VAL A 92 -3.40 -8.78 8.05
CA VAL A 92 -3.13 -8.52 6.63
C VAL A 92 -2.29 -9.64 6.01
N PRO A 93 -2.33 -9.84 4.67
CA PRO A 93 -1.62 -10.95 4.01
C PRO A 93 -0.11 -10.90 4.18
N THR A 94 0.50 -9.74 3.97
CA THR A 94 1.95 -9.52 4.08
C THR A 94 2.25 -8.17 4.75
N THR A 95 3.50 -7.94 5.09
CA THR A 95 3.95 -6.66 5.67
C THR A 95 3.75 -5.46 4.74
N ALA A 96 3.75 -5.68 3.43
CA ALA A 96 3.51 -4.63 2.43
C ALA A 96 2.09 -4.04 2.52
N TRP A 97 1.11 -4.78 3.08
CA TRP A 97 -0.26 -4.33 3.28
C TRP A 97 -0.46 -3.44 4.51
N VAL A 98 0.44 -3.51 5.49
CA VAL A 98 0.24 -2.86 6.80
C VAL A 98 0.00 -1.37 6.67
N MET A 99 0.90 -0.65 5.99
CA MET A 99 0.81 0.81 5.83
C MET A 99 -0.39 1.24 4.96
N PRO A 100 -0.60 0.64 3.77
CA PRO A 100 -1.77 0.96 2.95
C PRO A 100 -3.10 0.72 3.65
N VAL A 101 -3.23 -0.39 4.40
CA VAL A 101 -4.44 -0.69 5.19
C VAL A 101 -4.62 0.31 6.33
N SER A 102 -3.52 0.72 6.99
CA SER A 102 -3.55 1.75 8.05
C SER A 102 -4.07 3.09 7.52
N LEU A 103 -3.57 3.53 6.38
CA LEU A 103 -4.00 4.78 5.73
C LEU A 103 -5.47 4.69 5.28
N TYR A 104 -5.86 3.59 4.64
CA TYR A 104 -7.25 3.34 4.25
C TYR A 104 -8.18 3.33 5.47
N PHE A 105 -7.79 2.65 6.54
CA PHE A 105 -8.59 2.59 7.77
C PHE A 105 -8.79 3.98 8.37
N ARG A 106 -7.72 4.78 8.45
CA ARG A 106 -7.78 6.15 8.95
C ARG A 106 -8.71 7.03 8.11
N SER A 107 -8.59 6.99 6.79
CA SER A 107 -9.44 7.78 5.89
C SER A 107 -10.91 7.36 5.94
N THR A 108 -11.20 6.07 6.19
CA THR A 108 -12.56 5.51 6.17
C THR A 108 -13.26 5.62 7.52
N PHE A 109 -12.55 5.41 8.64
CA PHE A 109 -13.11 5.33 9.99
C PHE A 109 -12.72 6.51 10.90
N GLY A 110 -11.88 7.41 10.41
CA GLY A 110 -11.47 8.65 11.10
C GLY A 110 -10.28 8.45 12.04
N GLU A 111 -9.78 9.57 12.55
CA GLU A 111 -8.57 9.65 13.39
C GLU A 111 -8.81 9.30 14.87
N ARG A 112 -10.05 9.00 15.25
CA ARG A 112 -10.41 8.63 16.62
C ARG A 112 -9.81 7.32 17.11
N TRP A 113 -9.23 6.54 16.21
CA TRP A 113 -8.63 5.25 16.50
C TRP A 113 -7.15 5.38 16.86
N LEU A 114 -6.75 4.83 18.00
CA LEU A 114 -5.34 4.60 18.28
C LEU A 114 -4.87 3.43 17.42
N GLN A 115 -4.00 3.70 16.42
CA GLN A 115 -3.50 2.67 15.53
C GLN A 115 -2.15 2.12 16.03
N GLN A 116 -2.03 0.80 16.06
CA GLN A 116 -0.82 0.05 16.35
C GLN A 116 -0.44 -0.78 15.12
N THR A 117 0.51 -0.29 14.33
CA THR A 117 1.00 -0.98 13.12
C THR A 117 2.31 -1.71 13.41
N ARG A 118 2.49 -2.92 12.87
CA ARG A 118 3.73 -3.70 13.00
C ARG A 118 4.12 -4.29 11.65
N HIS A 119 5.35 -3.98 11.21
CA HIS A 119 5.89 -4.39 9.90
C HIS A 119 6.86 -5.58 10.02
N GLY A 120 7.38 -5.88 11.19
CA GLY A 120 8.33 -6.96 11.44
C GLY A 120 8.89 -6.91 12.86
N PRO A 121 9.70 -7.90 13.24
CA PRO A 121 10.38 -7.89 14.53
C PRO A 121 11.39 -6.75 14.53
N ASN A 122 11.21 -5.79 15.44
CA ASN A 122 12.20 -4.75 15.70
C ASN A 122 13.16 -5.28 16.75
N PRO A 123 14.43 -5.62 16.42
CA PRO A 123 15.40 -6.18 17.35
C PRO A 123 15.93 -5.14 18.35
N GLY A 124 15.12 -4.31 18.92
CA GLY A 124 15.49 -3.25 19.87
C GLY A 124 14.32 -2.65 20.60
N GLU A 125 13.11 -3.03 20.28
CA GLU A 125 11.94 -2.50 20.96
C GLU A 125 11.81 -3.03 22.40
N ARG A 126 12.39 -2.30 23.33
CA ARG A 126 11.91 -2.26 24.73
C ARG A 126 10.45 -1.77 24.80
N GLY A 127 9.80 -1.53 23.63
CA GLY A 127 8.51 -0.89 23.45
C GLY A 127 7.27 -1.77 23.64
N PHE A 128 7.41 -3.10 23.83
CA PHE A 128 6.23 -3.95 24.04
C PHE A 128 5.46 -3.58 25.32
N SER A 129 6.15 -3.22 26.39
CA SER A 129 5.49 -2.81 27.64
C SER A 129 4.81 -1.45 27.49
N THR A 130 5.45 -0.49 26.84
CA THR A 130 4.89 0.85 26.59
C THR A 130 3.69 0.78 25.67
N SER A 131 3.77 -0.01 24.60
CA SER A 131 2.63 -0.22 23.68
C SER A 131 1.44 -0.90 24.37
N SER A 132 1.68 -1.88 25.26
CA SER A 132 0.63 -2.53 26.04
C SER A 132 -0.04 -1.57 27.01
N ALA A 133 0.73 -0.71 27.70
CA ALA A 133 0.21 0.31 28.60
C ALA A 133 -0.64 1.35 27.83
N SER A 134 -0.18 1.79 26.65
CA SER A 134 -0.91 2.73 25.80
C SER A 134 -2.24 2.18 25.33
N VAL A 135 -2.30 0.89 24.96
CA VAL A 135 -3.54 0.21 24.58
C VAL A 135 -4.53 0.18 25.75
N SER A 136 -4.06 -0.24 26.94
CA SER A 136 -4.92 -0.32 28.13
C SER A 136 -5.44 1.05 28.55
N LEU A 137 -4.59 2.08 28.49
CA LEU A 137 -4.96 3.45 28.83
C LEU A 137 -6.00 4.00 27.82
N ALA A 138 -5.81 3.78 26.52
CA ALA A 138 -6.74 4.21 25.50
C ALA A 138 -8.12 3.58 25.68
N LEU A 139 -8.19 2.25 25.86
CA LEU A 139 -9.45 1.54 26.06
C LEU A 139 -10.15 1.98 27.35
N SER A 140 -9.43 2.15 28.47
CA SER A 140 -10.01 2.63 29.73
C SER A 140 -10.51 4.08 29.64
N GLY A 141 -9.90 4.90 28.76
CA GLY A 141 -10.35 6.25 28.44
C GLY A 141 -11.47 6.31 27.40
N GLY A 142 -12.01 5.18 26.97
CA GLY A 142 -13.11 5.14 26.00
C GLY A 142 -12.66 5.27 24.54
N GLN A 143 -11.36 5.32 24.27
CA GLN A 143 -10.81 5.40 22.92
C GLN A 143 -10.76 4.01 22.27
N SER A 144 -11.15 3.92 21.00
CA SER A 144 -11.03 2.69 20.23
C SER A 144 -9.59 2.48 19.74
N VAL A 145 -9.17 1.22 19.68
CA VAL A 145 -7.83 0.82 19.29
C VAL A 145 -7.88 -0.17 18.13
N VAL A 146 -6.98 -0.03 17.16
CA VAL A 146 -6.84 -0.99 16.06
C VAL A 146 -5.39 -1.44 15.92
N GLY A 147 -5.17 -2.75 15.88
CA GLY A 147 -3.90 -3.39 15.55
C GLY A 147 -3.88 -3.86 14.11
N ILE A 148 -2.80 -3.55 13.39
CA ILE A 148 -2.64 -3.94 11.98
C ILE A 148 -1.29 -4.61 11.83
N ALA A 149 -1.29 -5.90 11.50
CA ALA A 149 -0.07 -6.68 11.34
C ALA A 149 -0.28 -7.88 10.41
N ALA A 150 0.79 -8.31 9.75
CA ALA A 150 0.84 -9.58 9.02
C ALA A 150 1.11 -10.75 9.98
N ASP A 151 1.89 -10.51 11.03
CA ASP A 151 2.11 -11.45 12.11
C ASP A 151 1.48 -10.89 13.41
N LEU A 152 0.44 -11.56 13.89
CA LEU A 152 -0.27 -11.15 15.09
C LEU A 152 0.59 -11.26 16.35
N GLY A 153 1.64 -12.09 16.35
CA GLY A 153 2.59 -12.21 17.45
C GLY A 153 3.38 -10.91 17.71
N LEU A 154 3.41 -10.01 16.75
CA LEU A 154 4.05 -8.69 16.87
C LEU A 154 3.17 -7.64 17.54
N LEU A 155 1.87 -7.91 17.73
CA LEU A 155 0.96 -6.99 18.42
C LEU A 155 1.13 -7.10 19.94
N PRO A 156 0.85 -6.00 20.69
CA PRO A 156 0.87 -6.03 22.15
C PRO A 156 -0.09 -7.10 22.71
N ARG A 157 0.36 -7.84 23.71
CA ARG A 157 -0.47 -8.89 24.34
C ARG A 157 -1.79 -8.36 24.91
N SER A 158 -1.77 -7.13 25.47
CA SER A 158 -2.97 -6.44 25.95
C SER A 158 -4.00 -6.23 24.82
N MET A 159 -3.54 -5.97 23.60
CA MET A 159 -4.40 -5.83 22.45
C MET A 159 -5.01 -7.16 22.02
N ILE A 160 -4.20 -8.21 21.96
CA ILE A 160 -4.67 -9.56 21.61
C ILE A 160 -5.72 -10.03 22.63
N GLY A 161 -5.45 -9.83 23.93
CA GLY A 161 -6.37 -10.20 25.00
C GLY A 161 -7.65 -9.37 25.09
N ALA A 162 -7.62 -8.12 24.63
CA ALA A 162 -8.76 -7.20 24.63
C ALA A 162 -9.53 -7.16 23.31
N ALA A 163 -9.15 -7.97 22.32
CA ALA A 163 -9.73 -7.89 20.99
C ALA A 163 -11.22 -8.26 20.96
N ASP A 164 -12.08 -7.29 20.67
CA ASP A 164 -13.52 -7.50 20.45
C ASP A 164 -13.81 -8.12 19.09
N MET A 165 -12.90 -7.93 18.12
CA MET A 165 -13.02 -8.47 16.77
C MET A 165 -11.67 -8.63 16.09
N THR A 166 -11.56 -9.67 15.26
CA THR A 166 -10.42 -9.88 14.36
C THR A 166 -10.94 -9.98 12.93
N ILE A 167 -10.43 -9.12 12.05
CA ILE A 167 -10.75 -9.07 10.63
C ILE A 167 -9.53 -9.58 9.88
N ARG A 168 -9.71 -10.66 9.12
CA ARG A 168 -8.64 -11.21 8.28
C ARG A 168 -8.83 -10.72 6.84
N LEU A 169 -7.88 -9.93 6.36
CA LEU A 169 -7.80 -9.54 4.97
C LEU A 169 -7.05 -10.65 4.21
N ALA A 170 -7.61 -11.11 3.10
CA ALA A 170 -6.97 -12.10 2.24
C ALA A 170 -6.44 -11.43 0.97
N VAL A 171 -5.52 -12.10 0.29
CA VAL A 171 -5.14 -11.72 -1.07
C VAL A 171 -6.41 -11.69 -1.94
N PRO A 172 -6.60 -10.66 -2.78
CA PRO A 172 -7.83 -10.50 -3.56
C PRO A 172 -8.00 -11.64 -4.58
N ASN A 173 -9.17 -12.25 -4.59
CA ASN A 173 -9.59 -13.16 -5.66
C ASN A 173 -10.15 -12.37 -6.87
N GLY A 174 -10.52 -13.07 -7.94
CA GLY A 174 -11.05 -12.45 -9.17
C GLY A 174 -12.26 -11.56 -8.94
N ALA A 175 -13.18 -11.92 -8.05
CA ALA A 175 -14.36 -11.12 -7.74
C ALA A 175 -13.99 -9.81 -7.04
N VAL A 176 -13.02 -9.85 -6.12
CA VAL A 176 -12.49 -8.67 -5.43
C VAL A 176 -11.71 -7.78 -6.39
N LEU A 177 -10.85 -8.37 -7.24
CA LEU A 177 -10.12 -7.64 -8.29
C LEU A 177 -11.08 -6.98 -9.27
N LYS A 178 -12.12 -7.68 -9.72
CA LYS A 178 -13.17 -7.12 -10.58
C LYS A 178 -13.78 -5.87 -9.96
N THR A 179 -14.07 -5.91 -8.66
CA THR A 179 -14.61 -4.76 -7.90
C THR A 179 -13.60 -3.61 -7.85
N ALA A 180 -12.33 -3.89 -7.54
CA ALA A 180 -11.28 -2.89 -7.47
C ALA A 180 -11.06 -2.20 -8.82
N ILE A 181 -10.92 -2.98 -9.90
CA ILE A 181 -10.74 -2.49 -11.26
C ILE A 181 -11.94 -1.65 -11.71
N GLY A 182 -13.16 -2.14 -11.43
CA GLY A 182 -14.38 -1.41 -11.77
C GLY A 182 -14.49 -0.04 -11.11
N ARG A 183 -14.07 0.06 -9.84
CA ARG A 183 -14.03 1.32 -9.08
C ARG A 183 -12.97 2.30 -9.62
N PHE A 184 -11.78 1.77 -9.88
CA PHE A 184 -10.67 2.57 -10.37
C PHE A 184 -10.94 3.09 -11.78
N ALA A 185 -11.34 2.20 -12.71
CA ALA A 185 -11.58 2.56 -14.11
C ALA A 185 -12.96 3.22 -14.36
N LYS A 186 -13.89 3.18 -13.38
CA LYS A 186 -15.30 3.59 -13.52
C LYS A 186 -16.00 2.92 -14.73
N ARG A 187 -15.57 1.73 -15.07
CA ARG A 187 -16.09 0.94 -16.22
C ARG A 187 -16.44 -0.48 -15.80
N LYS A 188 -17.35 -1.11 -16.56
CA LYS A 188 -17.66 -2.52 -16.34
C LYS A 188 -16.45 -3.39 -16.66
N VAL A 189 -16.22 -4.39 -15.83
CA VAL A 189 -15.08 -5.32 -15.95
C VAL A 189 -15.64 -6.69 -16.36
N ALA A 190 -14.96 -7.35 -17.29
CA ALA A 190 -15.22 -8.74 -17.63
C ALA A 190 -14.96 -9.67 -16.42
N ASN A 191 -15.15 -10.97 -16.61
CA ASN A 191 -14.80 -11.92 -15.57
C ASN A 191 -13.28 -11.93 -15.36
N VAL A 192 -12.85 -11.95 -14.10
CA VAL A 192 -11.45 -11.98 -13.69
C VAL A 192 -11.17 -13.33 -13.06
N ASP A 193 -10.12 -13.98 -13.51
CA ASP A 193 -9.71 -15.28 -12.99
C ASP A 193 -9.17 -15.13 -11.54
N ASP A 194 -9.58 -16.06 -10.69
CA ASP A 194 -9.18 -16.08 -9.27
C ASP A 194 -7.66 -16.26 -9.07
N PHE A 195 -6.99 -16.89 -10.04
CA PHE A 195 -5.55 -17.17 -9.95
C PHE A 195 -4.65 -16.01 -10.37
N ILE A 196 -5.19 -14.94 -10.94
CA ILE A 196 -4.38 -13.80 -11.40
C ILE A 196 -3.61 -13.15 -10.25
N ALA A 197 -4.19 -13.08 -9.05
CA ALA A 197 -3.57 -12.43 -7.90
C ALA A 197 -2.86 -13.40 -6.95
N ALA A 198 -2.88 -14.69 -7.20
CA ALA A 198 -2.37 -15.69 -6.25
C ALA A 198 -0.90 -15.47 -5.87
N ASP A 199 -0.10 -15.02 -6.83
CA ASP A 199 1.35 -14.83 -6.69
C ASP A 199 1.75 -13.35 -6.61
N LEU A 200 0.77 -12.43 -6.53
CA LEU A 200 0.99 -10.98 -6.49
C LEU A 200 0.81 -10.43 -5.08
N ASP A 201 1.78 -9.62 -4.63
CA ASP A 201 1.59 -8.81 -3.42
C ASP A 201 1.00 -7.43 -3.76
N LEU A 202 0.65 -6.64 -2.75
CA LEU A 202 -0.01 -5.36 -2.95
C LEU A 202 0.76 -4.40 -3.86
N PRO A 203 2.09 -4.24 -3.77
CA PRO A 203 2.84 -3.39 -4.70
C PRO A 203 2.67 -3.80 -6.16
N ASP A 204 2.66 -5.10 -6.45
CA ASP A 204 2.49 -5.63 -7.80
C ASP A 204 1.09 -5.35 -8.33
N LEU A 205 0.08 -5.58 -7.47
CA LEU A 205 -1.30 -5.26 -7.78
C LEU A 205 -1.47 -3.78 -8.12
N VAL A 206 -0.98 -2.89 -7.24
CA VAL A 206 -1.12 -1.43 -7.40
C VAL A 206 -0.38 -0.92 -8.64
N ALA A 207 0.79 -1.50 -8.98
CA ALA A 207 1.57 -1.12 -10.16
C ALA A 207 0.82 -1.34 -11.49
N ALA A 208 -0.15 -2.25 -11.52
CA ALA A 208 -0.99 -2.48 -12.70
C ALA A 208 -2.04 -1.37 -12.93
N PHE A 209 -2.45 -0.67 -11.85
CA PHE A 209 -3.47 0.36 -11.87
C PHE A 209 -2.86 1.72 -12.21
N ARG A 210 -2.67 2.01 -13.48
CA ARG A 210 -2.11 3.30 -13.92
C ARG A 210 -3.22 4.27 -14.30
N PRO A 211 -3.07 5.58 -14.05
CA PRO A 211 -4.03 6.60 -14.48
C PRO A 211 -4.36 6.47 -15.97
N GLY A 212 -5.64 6.57 -16.32
CA GLY A 212 -6.11 6.45 -17.71
C GLY A 212 -6.18 5.01 -18.25
N ALA A 213 -5.73 4.00 -17.49
CA ALA A 213 -5.83 2.62 -17.96
C ALA A 213 -7.27 2.09 -17.85
N GLY A 214 -7.78 1.52 -18.96
CA GLY A 214 -9.03 0.78 -18.98
C GLY A 214 -8.89 -0.62 -18.33
N PRO A 215 -10.05 -1.29 -18.04
CA PRO A 215 -10.06 -2.59 -17.36
C PRO A 215 -9.22 -3.67 -18.05
N ALA A 216 -9.32 -3.77 -19.37
CA ALA A 216 -8.57 -4.77 -20.15
C ALA A 216 -7.04 -4.60 -19.99
N ARG A 217 -6.57 -3.35 -20.00
CA ARG A 217 -5.15 -3.04 -19.87
C ARG A 217 -4.62 -3.30 -18.44
N ILE A 218 -5.45 -3.07 -17.42
CA ILE A 218 -5.11 -3.42 -16.03
C ILE A 218 -4.99 -4.94 -15.92
N LEU A 219 -5.96 -5.71 -16.43
CA LEU A 219 -5.93 -7.16 -16.41
C LEU A 219 -4.71 -7.72 -17.16
N GLN A 220 -4.41 -7.20 -18.33
CA GLN A 220 -3.22 -7.60 -19.09
C GLN A 220 -1.93 -7.41 -18.29
N ARG A 221 -1.80 -6.29 -17.57
CA ARG A 221 -0.61 -6.02 -16.72
C ARG A 221 -0.55 -6.96 -15.52
N LEU A 222 -1.68 -7.23 -14.87
CA LEU A 222 -1.74 -8.19 -13.75
C LEU A 222 -1.32 -9.58 -14.21
N THR A 223 -1.84 -10.05 -15.35
CA THR A 223 -1.48 -11.35 -15.92
C THR A 223 0.01 -11.41 -16.30
N ALA A 224 0.54 -10.34 -16.90
CA ALA A 224 1.95 -10.26 -17.25
C ALA A 224 2.86 -10.24 -16.00
N ALA A 225 2.48 -9.51 -14.95
CA ALA A 225 3.20 -9.49 -13.69
C ALA A 225 3.23 -10.87 -13.01
N ALA A 226 2.07 -11.54 -12.93
CA ALA A 226 1.99 -12.90 -12.39
C ALA A 226 2.85 -13.90 -13.17
N ALA A 227 2.84 -13.82 -14.51
CA ALA A 227 3.69 -14.68 -15.34
C ALA A 227 5.18 -14.42 -15.13
N ALA A 228 5.58 -13.14 -15.03
CA ALA A 228 6.97 -12.77 -14.80
C ALA A 228 7.49 -13.23 -13.43
N LEU A 229 6.68 -13.12 -12.36
CA LEU A 229 7.08 -13.57 -11.03
C LEU A 229 7.21 -15.07 -10.94
N ARG A 230 6.34 -15.85 -11.59
CA ARG A 230 6.48 -17.32 -11.67
C ARG A 230 7.79 -17.75 -12.31
N VAL A 231 8.17 -17.11 -13.42
CA VAL A 231 9.46 -17.40 -14.08
C VAL A 231 10.64 -17.10 -13.15
N LEU A 232 10.57 -16.02 -12.37
CA LEU A 232 11.63 -15.69 -11.40
C LEU A 232 11.70 -16.71 -10.25
N ASP A 233 10.57 -17.19 -9.78
CA ASP A 233 10.51 -18.20 -8.72
C ASP A 233 11.07 -19.55 -9.20
N ASP A 234 10.76 -19.97 -10.41
CA ASP A 234 11.31 -21.18 -11.03
C ASP A 234 12.84 -21.08 -11.15
N LEU A 235 13.38 -19.95 -11.62
CA LEU A 235 14.83 -19.72 -11.73
C LEU A 235 15.52 -19.74 -10.35
N ASN A 236 14.89 -19.19 -9.33
CA ASN A 236 15.43 -19.18 -7.97
C ASN A 236 15.44 -20.59 -7.33
N GLN A 237 14.46 -21.44 -7.65
CA GLN A 237 14.41 -22.82 -7.19
C GLN A 237 15.50 -23.68 -7.83
N GLU A 238 15.76 -23.49 -9.12
CA GLU A 238 16.85 -24.18 -9.84
C GLU A 238 18.24 -23.75 -9.35
N ALA A 239 18.41 -22.51 -8.91
CA ALA A 239 19.69 -21.96 -8.43
C ALA A 239 20.05 -22.43 -7.02
N THR A 240 19.17 -23.12 -6.28
CA THR A 240 19.45 -23.63 -4.93
C THR A 240 19.89 -25.11 -5.04
N PRO A 241 21.19 -25.44 -5.20
CA PRO A 241 21.64 -26.82 -5.21
C PRO A 241 21.41 -27.44 -3.83
N CYS A 242 20.83 -28.64 -3.80
CA CYS A 242 20.71 -29.45 -2.61
C CYS A 242 22.09 -29.59 -1.94
N SER A 243 22.32 -28.88 -0.86
CA SER A 243 23.42 -29.19 0.06
C SER A 243 23.04 -30.45 0.84
N SER A 244 23.51 -31.58 0.35
CA SER A 244 23.46 -32.88 1.04
C SER A 244 24.64 -33.03 1.97
#